data_b33fe7c1f56f8fff9912ad76ce7409e7
#
_entry.id   b33fe7c1f56f8fff9912ad76ce7409e7
#
_cell.length_a   1.000
_cell.length_b   1.000
_cell.length_c   1.000
_cell.angle_alpha   90.00
_cell.angle_beta   90.00
_cell.angle_gamma   90.00
#
_symmetry.space_group_name_H-M   'P 1'
#
loop_
_entity.id
_entity.type
_entity.pdbx_description
1 polymer ?
#
loop_
_entity_poly.entity_id
_entity_poly.type
_entity_poly.pdbx_seq_one_letter_code
_entity_poly.pdbx_strand_id
1 'polypeptide(L)'
;MGTMDVAVFAKLTRVAETPDEIPDPGEIVRAEFTVIDVLKGKDFVSKGDTFETVYFGDAGKEVLFLVQGIRPPSINWTTPLRLTKRSRLYLEQLGDLPEGGAARLEFFQNHLEDPEEMLARDAYDEFAKAPYDDVRGLKDKMNHDQLVQWLGDPDIPASRKRLYFTMLGVELFGHNSGIG
;
A
#
# COMPACT_ATOMS: atom_id res chain seq x y z
N MET A 1 7.30 0.76 -14.99
CA MET A 1 6.65 1.63 -13.99
C MET A 1 7.74 2.44 -13.31
N GLY A 2 7.65 3.77 -13.30
CA GLY A 2 8.62 4.61 -12.59
C GLY A 2 8.53 4.35 -11.10
N THR A 3 9.69 4.17 -10.46
CA THR A 3 9.75 4.06 -9.00
C THR A 3 9.35 5.40 -8.40
N MET A 4 8.40 5.40 -7.45
CA MET A 4 8.07 6.60 -6.68
C MET A 4 9.29 7.01 -5.84
N ASP A 5 9.75 8.25 -6.00
CA ASP A 5 10.95 8.75 -5.33
C ASP A 5 10.65 9.34 -3.97
N VAL A 6 9.43 9.83 -3.80
CA VAL A 6 8.94 10.48 -2.58
C VAL A 6 7.60 9.85 -2.15
N ALA A 7 7.42 9.68 -0.85
CA ALA A 7 6.13 9.31 -0.24
C ALA A 7 5.99 10.04 1.09
N VAL A 8 4.89 10.72 1.29
CA VAL A 8 4.63 11.54 2.48
C VAL A 8 3.24 11.29 3.06
N PHE A 9 3.12 11.44 4.36
CA PHE A 9 1.84 11.73 4.98
C PHE A 9 1.60 13.24 4.92
N ALA A 10 0.44 13.64 4.44
CA ALA A 10 0.08 15.04 4.31
C ALA A 10 -1.33 15.32 4.82
N LYS A 11 -1.57 16.56 5.26
CA LYS A 11 -2.91 17.08 5.56
C LYS A 11 -3.27 18.15 4.53
N LEU A 12 -4.53 18.20 4.16
CA LEU A 12 -5.07 19.28 3.34
C LEU A 12 -5.03 20.59 4.13
N THR A 13 -4.39 21.59 3.57
CA THR A 13 -4.25 22.92 4.17
C THR A 13 -5.28 23.87 3.58
N ARG A 14 -5.45 23.85 2.26
CA ARG A 14 -6.39 24.71 1.55
C ARG A 14 -6.91 23.99 0.30
N VAL A 15 -8.23 24.01 0.14
CA VAL A 15 -8.86 23.68 -1.14
C VAL A 15 -8.85 24.97 -1.95
N ALA A 16 -8.53 24.90 -3.24
CA ALA A 16 -8.78 26.02 -4.13
C ALA A 16 -10.27 26.37 -4.01
N GLU A 17 -10.59 27.65 -3.77
CA GLU A 17 -11.98 28.09 -3.77
C GLU A 17 -12.55 27.70 -5.12
N THR A 18 -13.52 26.78 -5.10
CA THR A 18 -14.32 26.53 -6.30
C THR A 18 -15.01 27.85 -6.60
N PRO A 19 -14.82 28.45 -7.77
CA PRO A 19 -15.65 29.57 -8.18
C PRO A 19 -17.12 29.18 -8.01
N ASP A 20 -17.99 30.09 -7.61
CA ASP A 20 -19.47 29.87 -7.51
C ASP A 20 -20.08 29.43 -8.86
N GLU A 21 -19.30 29.42 -9.93
CA GLU A 21 -19.63 28.92 -11.25
C GLU A 21 -19.00 27.52 -11.46
N ILE A 22 -19.76 26.63 -12.09
CA ILE A 22 -19.30 25.29 -12.49
C ILE A 22 -17.97 25.46 -13.21
N PRO A 23 -16.87 24.80 -12.76
CA PRO A 23 -15.56 24.93 -13.40
C PRO A 23 -15.68 24.62 -14.89
N ASP A 24 -15.05 25.41 -15.74
CA ASP A 24 -15.00 25.14 -17.18
C ASP A 24 -14.48 23.70 -17.42
N PRO A 25 -15.00 22.96 -18.43
CA PRO A 25 -14.52 21.65 -18.76
C PRO A 25 -13.02 21.70 -19.13
N GLY A 26 -12.16 21.43 -18.16
CA GLY A 26 -10.70 21.50 -18.29
C GLY A 26 -9.98 22.25 -17.15
N GLU A 27 -10.71 22.92 -16.26
CA GLU A 27 -10.12 23.53 -15.09
C GLU A 27 -9.73 22.46 -14.05
N ILE A 28 -8.44 22.35 -13.79
CA ILE A 28 -7.90 21.38 -12.84
C ILE A 28 -7.93 22.00 -11.44
N VAL A 29 -8.84 21.52 -10.59
CA VAL A 29 -8.89 21.93 -9.19
C VAL A 29 -7.63 21.42 -8.47
N ARG A 30 -6.84 22.34 -7.94
CA ARG A 30 -5.66 22.03 -7.12
C ARG A 30 -5.93 22.35 -5.67
N ALA A 31 -5.35 21.57 -4.79
CA ALA A 31 -5.40 21.80 -3.37
C ALA A 31 -4.00 21.82 -2.78
N GLU A 32 -3.81 22.63 -1.76
CA GLU A 32 -2.55 22.74 -1.02
C GLU A 32 -2.53 21.75 0.14
N PHE A 33 -1.43 21.04 0.26
CA PHE A 33 -1.19 20.06 1.32
C PHE A 33 0.06 20.43 2.10
N THR A 34 0.04 20.14 3.41
CA THR A 34 1.21 20.26 4.28
C THR A 34 1.73 18.87 4.64
N VAL A 35 3.02 18.65 4.46
CA VAL A 35 3.73 17.41 4.84
C VAL A 35 3.71 17.26 6.36
N ILE A 36 3.16 16.17 6.85
CA ILE A 36 3.09 15.83 8.28
C ILE A 36 4.23 14.90 8.66
N ASP A 37 4.56 13.94 7.77
CA ASP A 37 5.71 13.05 7.94
C ASP A 37 6.20 12.56 6.57
N VAL A 38 7.48 12.17 6.50
CA VAL A 38 8.13 11.70 5.27
C VAL A 38 8.48 10.23 5.41
N LEU A 39 7.79 9.38 4.62
CA LEU A 39 8.03 7.94 4.58
C LEU A 39 9.23 7.59 3.69
N LYS A 40 9.36 8.29 2.57
CA LYS A 40 10.43 8.10 1.58
C LYS A 40 10.82 9.43 0.95
N GLY A 41 12.10 9.58 0.64
CA GLY A 41 12.62 10.79 -0.06
C GLY A 41 12.91 11.96 0.86
N LYS A 42 13.42 11.70 2.07
CA LYS A 42 13.79 12.73 3.08
C LYS A 42 14.82 13.74 2.60
N ASP A 43 15.58 13.42 1.54
CA ASP A 43 16.53 14.33 0.90
C ASP A 43 15.84 15.39 0.02
N PHE A 44 14.56 15.22 -0.28
CA PHE A 44 13.81 16.05 -1.24
C PHE A 44 12.69 16.85 -0.61
N VAL A 45 12.15 16.37 0.50
CA VAL A 45 11.03 16.99 1.22
C VAL A 45 11.21 16.84 2.72
N SER A 46 10.69 17.81 3.45
CA SER A 46 10.75 17.86 4.91
C SER A 46 9.36 18.03 5.51
N LYS A 47 9.21 17.62 6.76
CA LYS A 47 8.00 17.91 7.54
C LYS A 47 7.78 19.42 7.60
N GLY A 48 6.55 19.83 7.31
CA GLY A 48 6.14 21.24 7.26
C GLY A 48 6.19 21.85 5.87
N ASP A 49 6.81 21.19 4.89
CA ASP A 49 6.77 21.66 3.50
C ASP A 49 5.35 21.64 2.97
N THR A 50 5.03 22.56 2.05
CA THR A 50 3.75 22.62 1.37
C THR A 50 3.91 22.32 -0.11
N PHE A 51 2.89 21.74 -0.71
CA PHE A 51 2.82 21.45 -2.13
C PHE A 51 1.39 21.45 -2.63
N GLU A 52 1.25 21.66 -3.94
CA GLU A 52 -0.06 21.60 -4.60
C GLU A 52 -0.19 20.36 -5.47
N THR A 53 -1.35 19.73 -5.43
CA THR A 53 -1.69 18.64 -6.34
C THR A 53 -3.18 18.63 -6.66
N VAL A 54 -3.56 17.86 -7.68
CA VAL A 54 -4.95 17.69 -8.08
C VAL A 54 -5.71 16.92 -7.00
N TYR A 55 -6.81 17.50 -6.54
CA TYR A 55 -7.66 16.87 -5.54
C TYR A 55 -9.13 17.25 -5.75
N PHE A 56 -10.02 16.25 -5.78
CA PHE A 56 -11.46 16.37 -6.05
C PHE A 56 -12.29 15.84 -4.87
N GLY A 57 -12.00 16.25 -3.66
CA GLY A 57 -12.73 15.71 -2.52
C GLY A 57 -12.92 16.70 -1.38
N ASP A 58 -13.94 16.44 -0.57
CA ASP A 58 -14.11 17.13 0.69
C ASP A 58 -13.04 16.73 1.69
N ALA A 59 -12.42 17.71 2.29
CA ALA A 59 -11.48 17.46 3.36
C ALA A 59 -12.16 17.72 4.71
N GLY A 60 -12.41 16.66 5.43
CA GLY A 60 -12.54 16.78 6.88
C GLY A 60 -11.21 17.29 7.46
N LYS A 61 -11.26 18.20 8.43
CA LYS A 61 -10.08 18.87 9.03
C LYS A 61 -9.03 17.91 9.65
N GLU A 62 -9.38 16.66 9.87
CA GLU A 62 -8.52 15.64 10.53
C GLU A 62 -8.11 14.48 9.61
N VAL A 63 -8.30 14.62 8.30
CA VAL A 63 -7.97 13.54 7.36
C VAL A 63 -6.49 13.57 7.01
N LEU A 64 -5.86 12.40 7.11
CA LEU A 64 -4.50 12.18 6.65
C LEU A 64 -4.53 11.55 5.26
N PHE A 65 -3.59 11.96 4.42
CA PHE A 65 -3.43 11.46 3.07
C PHE A 65 -2.03 10.86 2.87
N LEU A 66 -1.95 9.77 2.13
CA LEU A 66 -0.71 9.34 1.49
C LEU A 66 -0.61 10.04 0.15
N VAL A 67 0.50 10.73 -0.08
CA VAL A 67 0.80 11.35 -1.38
C VAL A 67 2.18 10.89 -1.82
N GLN A 68 2.25 10.43 -3.05
CA GLN A 68 3.49 9.95 -3.65
C GLN A 68 3.96 10.94 -4.72
N GLY A 69 5.25 10.94 -5.02
CA GLY A 69 5.82 11.82 -6.03
C GLY A 69 6.94 11.18 -6.82
N ILE A 70 7.01 11.56 -8.08
CA ILE A 70 8.12 11.25 -8.99
C ILE A 70 8.92 12.53 -9.17
N ARG A 71 10.24 12.42 -9.15
CA ARG A 71 11.17 13.56 -9.24
C ARG A 71 11.90 13.62 -10.58
N PRO A 72 11.41 14.34 -11.57
CA PRO A 72 12.23 14.96 -12.62
C PRO A 72 11.90 16.45 -12.72
N PRO A 73 12.78 17.28 -12.91
CA PRO A 73 13.40 18.44 -12.29
C PRO A 73 12.60 19.07 -11.13
N SER A 74 11.33 18.74 -10.95
CA SER A 74 10.44 19.07 -9.83
C SER A 74 9.57 17.88 -9.47
N ILE A 75 9.16 17.78 -8.21
CA ILE A 75 8.32 16.65 -7.77
C ILE A 75 6.94 16.73 -8.42
N ASN A 76 6.60 15.71 -9.21
CA ASN A 76 5.27 15.52 -9.73
C ASN A 76 4.46 14.67 -8.74
N TRP A 77 3.55 15.29 -8.03
CA TRP A 77 2.72 14.65 -7.01
C TRP A 77 1.56 13.89 -7.64
N THR A 78 1.29 12.71 -7.12
CA THR A 78 0.10 11.91 -7.47
C THR A 78 -1.14 12.45 -6.78
N THR A 79 -2.30 11.95 -7.20
CA THR A 79 -3.55 12.21 -6.48
C THR A 79 -3.46 11.70 -5.04
N PRO A 80 -3.82 12.51 -4.03
CA PRO A 80 -3.78 12.12 -2.64
C PRO A 80 -4.72 10.95 -2.34
N LEU A 81 -4.21 9.94 -1.65
CA LEU A 81 -4.99 8.81 -1.17
C LEU A 81 -5.39 9.03 0.29
N ARG A 82 -6.69 9.10 0.55
CA ARG A 82 -7.21 9.25 1.90
C ARG A 82 -6.89 8.02 2.75
N LEU A 83 -6.36 8.22 3.95
CA LEU A 83 -6.01 7.16 4.88
C LEU A 83 -7.05 7.02 5.99
N THR A 84 -7.34 5.79 6.34
CA THR A 84 -7.98 5.40 7.59
C THR A 84 -6.94 5.29 8.71
N LYS A 85 -7.38 5.09 9.95
CA LYS A 85 -6.45 4.77 11.05
C LYS A 85 -5.72 3.45 10.79
N ARG A 86 -6.40 2.48 10.16
CA ARG A 86 -5.86 1.16 9.85
C ARG A 86 -4.76 1.24 8.80
N SER A 87 -5.03 1.87 7.66
CA SER A 87 -4.05 2.03 6.60
C SER A 87 -2.85 2.88 7.03
N ARG A 88 -3.06 3.88 7.89
CA ARG A 88 -1.96 4.64 8.48
C ARG A 88 -1.04 3.75 9.32
N LEU A 89 -1.58 2.98 10.26
CA LEU A 89 -0.80 2.06 11.11
C LEU A 89 -0.05 1.01 10.28
N TYR A 90 -0.69 0.50 9.25
CA TYR A 90 -0.06 -0.42 8.29
C TYR A 90 1.17 0.22 7.64
N LEU A 91 1.03 1.42 7.07
CA LEU A 91 2.13 2.13 6.39
C LEU A 91 3.27 2.51 7.33
N GLU A 92 2.97 2.88 8.58
CA GLU A 92 3.99 3.16 9.60
C GLU A 92 4.82 1.92 9.91
N GLN A 93 4.22 0.73 9.96
CA GLN A 93 4.92 -0.54 10.22
C GLN A 93 5.80 -1.01 9.06
N LEU A 94 5.50 -0.61 7.82
CA LEU A 94 6.29 -1.01 6.65
C LEU A 94 7.76 -0.58 6.75
N GLY A 95 8.02 0.56 7.42
CA GLY A 95 9.37 1.11 7.60
C GLY A 95 10.27 0.26 8.49
N ASP A 96 9.68 -0.55 9.39
CA ASP A 96 10.38 -1.39 10.35
C ASP A 96 10.57 -2.83 9.85
N LEU A 97 9.97 -3.17 8.71
CA LEU A 97 10.07 -4.52 8.16
C LEU A 97 11.45 -4.78 7.52
N PRO A 98 11.95 -6.03 7.58
CA PRO A 98 13.14 -6.41 6.82
C PRO A 98 12.89 -6.23 5.31
N GLU A 99 13.98 -6.06 4.54
CA GLU A 99 13.90 -5.86 3.08
C GLU A 99 13.32 -7.07 2.34
N GLY A 100 13.43 -8.28 2.90
CA GLY A 100 12.92 -9.52 2.31
C GLY A 100 12.86 -10.66 3.32
N GLY A 101 12.61 -11.87 2.82
CA GLY A 101 12.55 -13.08 3.62
C GLY A 101 11.17 -13.39 4.21
N ALA A 102 11.05 -14.57 4.82
CA ALA A 102 9.80 -15.04 5.42
C ALA A 102 9.26 -14.10 6.51
N ALA A 103 10.13 -13.45 7.27
CA ALA A 103 9.72 -12.51 8.33
C ALA A 103 8.98 -11.29 7.76
N ARG A 104 9.37 -10.81 6.57
CA ARG A 104 8.64 -9.77 5.86
C ARG A 104 7.26 -10.26 5.41
N LEU A 105 7.20 -11.43 4.80
CA LEU A 105 5.95 -12.01 4.30
C LEU A 105 4.97 -12.40 5.42
N GLU A 106 5.45 -12.72 6.62
CA GLU A 106 4.62 -12.99 7.80
C GLU A 106 3.73 -11.76 8.14
N PHE A 107 4.26 -10.55 8.00
CA PHE A 107 3.46 -9.33 8.16
C PHE A 107 2.36 -9.24 7.09
N PHE A 108 2.72 -9.39 5.82
CA PHE A 108 1.77 -9.25 4.71
C PHE A 108 0.73 -10.36 4.67
N GLN A 109 1.05 -11.57 5.13
CA GLN A 109 0.09 -12.68 5.24
C GLN A 109 -1.19 -12.28 6.01
N ASN A 110 -1.04 -11.48 7.06
CA ASN A 110 -2.17 -11.04 7.89
C ASN A 110 -3.08 -10.02 7.18
N HIS A 111 -2.67 -9.54 6.00
CA HIS A 111 -3.40 -8.52 5.23
C HIS A 111 -3.88 -9.01 3.85
N LEU A 112 -3.69 -10.29 3.49
CA LEU A 112 -4.02 -10.81 2.16
C LEU A 112 -5.50 -10.63 1.77
N GLU A 113 -6.42 -10.76 2.71
CA GLU A 113 -7.86 -10.50 2.51
C GLU A 113 -8.34 -9.43 3.50
N ASP A 114 -7.55 -8.38 3.62
CA ASP A 114 -7.93 -7.23 4.44
C ASP A 114 -9.19 -6.56 3.86
N PRO A 115 -10.14 -6.13 4.70
CA PRO A 115 -11.34 -5.40 4.24
C PRO A 115 -10.99 -4.06 3.55
N GLU A 116 -9.80 -3.49 3.81
CA GLU A 116 -9.29 -2.37 3.04
C GLU A 116 -8.51 -2.88 1.82
N GLU A 117 -9.11 -2.74 0.62
CA GLU A 117 -8.54 -3.25 -0.62
C GLU A 117 -7.10 -2.77 -0.90
N MET A 118 -6.75 -1.58 -0.43
CA MET A 118 -5.37 -1.08 -0.53
C MET A 118 -4.38 -2.00 0.19
N LEU A 119 -4.71 -2.44 1.41
CA LEU A 119 -3.86 -3.33 2.21
C LEU A 119 -3.81 -4.73 1.60
N ALA A 120 -4.97 -5.27 1.21
CA ALA A 120 -5.06 -6.58 0.59
C ALA A 120 -4.25 -6.65 -0.71
N ARG A 121 -4.34 -5.62 -1.53
CA ARG A 121 -3.61 -5.54 -2.79
C ARG A 121 -2.11 -5.41 -2.58
N ASP A 122 -1.67 -4.55 -1.67
CA ASP A 122 -0.24 -4.38 -1.36
C ASP A 122 0.36 -5.68 -0.81
N ALA A 123 -0.36 -6.35 0.10
CA ALA A 123 0.04 -7.65 0.62
C ALA A 123 0.19 -8.70 -0.50
N TYR A 124 -0.80 -8.78 -1.40
CA TYR A 124 -0.73 -9.68 -2.56
C TYR A 124 0.47 -9.37 -3.47
N ASP A 125 0.72 -8.09 -3.76
CA ASP A 125 1.83 -7.64 -4.60
C ASP A 125 3.19 -7.97 -3.99
N GLU A 126 3.33 -7.94 -2.66
CA GLU A 126 4.55 -8.36 -1.97
C GLU A 126 4.79 -9.87 -2.10
N PHE A 127 3.76 -10.70 -1.94
CA PHE A 127 3.86 -12.13 -2.20
C PHE A 127 4.17 -12.45 -3.67
N ALA A 128 3.58 -11.70 -4.61
CA ALA A 128 3.82 -11.91 -6.04
C ALA A 128 5.26 -11.59 -6.48
N LYS A 129 5.96 -10.73 -5.75
CA LYS A 129 7.36 -10.37 -5.99
C LYS A 129 8.35 -11.25 -5.23
N ALA A 130 7.90 -11.91 -4.17
CA ALA A 130 8.76 -12.65 -3.25
C ALA A 130 9.36 -13.88 -3.93
N PRO A 131 10.64 -14.22 -3.63
CA PRO A 131 11.21 -15.50 -3.99
C PRO A 131 10.39 -16.65 -3.37
N TYR A 132 10.29 -17.77 -4.10
CA TYR A 132 9.56 -18.95 -3.62
C TYR A 132 10.08 -19.48 -2.28
N ASP A 133 11.40 -19.39 -2.04
CA ASP A 133 12.01 -19.82 -0.77
C ASP A 133 11.56 -18.98 0.42
N ASP A 134 11.25 -17.69 0.22
CA ASP A 134 10.68 -16.85 1.27
C ASP A 134 9.25 -17.29 1.63
N VAL A 135 8.46 -17.67 0.62
CA VAL A 135 7.11 -18.26 0.83
C VAL A 135 7.23 -19.61 1.55
N ARG A 136 8.20 -20.44 1.19
CA ARG A 136 8.47 -21.71 1.89
C ARG A 136 8.85 -21.49 3.35
N GLY A 137 9.57 -20.43 3.65
CA GLY A 137 9.95 -20.06 5.02
C GLY A 137 8.77 -19.69 5.92
N LEU A 138 7.58 -19.45 5.34
CA LEU A 138 6.34 -19.20 6.11
C LEU A 138 5.61 -20.48 6.53
N LYS A 139 6.05 -21.66 6.15
CA LYS A 139 5.33 -22.92 6.33
C LYS A 139 4.66 -23.06 7.69
N ASP A 140 5.42 -22.91 8.76
CA ASP A 140 4.97 -23.11 10.14
C ASP A 140 4.10 -21.92 10.68
N LYS A 141 3.94 -20.88 9.87
CA LYS A 141 3.16 -19.67 10.16
C LYS A 141 1.87 -19.59 9.35
N MET A 142 1.67 -20.47 8.40
CA MET A 142 0.46 -20.50 7.58
C MET A 142 -0.70 -21.11 8.36
N ASN A 143 -1.91 -20.56 8.13
CA ASN A 143 -3.13 -21.08 8.72
C ASN A 143 -3.89 -21.90 7.64
N HIS A 144 -3.85 -23.21 7.79
CA HIS A 144 -4.50 -24.17 6.87
C HIS A 144 -5.98 -23.85 6.66
N ASP A 145 -6.74 -23.74 7.74
CA ASP A 145 -8.19 -23.56 7.68
C ASP A 145 -8.56 -22.25 6.97
N GLN A 146 -7.80 -21.20 7.19
CA GLN A 146 -7.98 -19.91 6.52
C GLN A 146 -7.69 -19.99 5.03
N LEU A 147 -6.63 -20.68 4.63
CA LEU A 147 -6.29 -20.88 3.20
C LEU A 147 -7.39 -21.66 2.49
N VAL A 148 -7.91 -22.72 3.13
CA VAL A 148 -9.02 -23.51 2.59
C VAL A 148 -10.29 -22.68 2.48
N GLN A 149 -10.59 -21.87 3.50
CA GLN A 149 -11.73 -20.95 3.47
C GLN A 149 -11.63 -19.96 2.30
N TRP A 150 -10.49 -19.32 2.10
CA TRP A 150 -10.27 -18.38 0.99
C TRP A 150 -10.36 -19.05 -0.38
N LEU A 151 -9.90 -20.29 -0.50
CA LEU A 151 -10.02 -21.05 -1.75
C LEU A 151 -11.49 -21.38 -2.09
N GLY A 152 -12.32 -21.62 -1.08
CA GLY A 152 -13.74 -21.88 -1.23
C GLY A 152 -14.61 -20.64 -1.45
N ASP A 153 -14.11 -19.45 -1.16
CA ASP A 153 -14.86 -18.20 -1.25
C ASP A 153 -15.06 -17.77 -2.72
N PRO A 154 -16.31 -17.68 -3.23
CA PRO A 154 -16.57 -17.28 -4.61
C PRO A 154 -16.19 -15.83 -4.92
N ASP A 155 -16.13 -14.95 -3.92
CA ASP A 155 -15.87 -13.53 -4.10
C ASP A 155 -14.36 -13.24 -4.26
N ILE A 156 -13.48 -14.18 -3.90
CA ILE A 156 -12.04 -14.04 -4.07
C ILE A 156 -11.63 -14.29 -5.52
N PRO A 157 -10.90 -13.35 -6.16
CA PRO A 157 -10.46 -13.49 -7.54
C PRO A 157 -9.54 -14.70 -7.76
N ALA A 158 -9.64 -15.32 -8.94
CA ALA A 158 -8.80 -16.47 -9.31
C ALA A 158 -7.28 -16.19 -9.22
N SER A 159 -6.86 -14.94 -9.43
CA SER A 159 -5.46 -14.51 -9.28
C SER A 159 -4.97 -14.69 -7.84
N ARG A 160 -5.76 -14.27 -6.85
CA ARG A 160 -5.44 -14.44 -5.41
C ARG A 160 -5.50 -15.93 -5.02
N LYS A 161 -6.47 -16.68 -5.51
CA LYS A 161 -6.57 -18.12 -5.26
C LYS A 161 -5.34 -18.92 -5.71
N ARG A 162 -4.66 -18.51 -6.79
CA ARG A 162 -3.41 -19.13 -7.21
C ARG A 162 -2.31 -19.03 -6.13
N LEU A 163 -2.19 -17.86 -5.50
CA LEU A 163 -1.28 -17.69 -4.36
C LEU A 163 -1.65 -18.63 -3.22
N TYR A 164 -2.93 -18.70 -2.84
CA TYR A 164 -3.39 -19.55 -1.73
C TYR A 164 -3.22 -21.03 -1.99
N PHE A 165 -3.38 -21.48 -3.23
CA PHE A 165 -3.01 -22.84 -3.62
C PHE A 165 -1.50 -23.10 -3.46
N THR A 166 -0.66 -22.14 -3.83
CA THR A 166 0.79 -22.26 -3.64
C THR A 166 1.14 -22.33 -2.15
N MET A 167 0.55 -21.45 -1.33
CA MET A 167 0.77 -21.44 0.12
C MET A 167 0.30 -22.74 0.76
N LEU A 168 -0.87 -23.25 0.41
CA LEU A 168 -1.40 -24.52 0.89
C LEU A 168 -0.47 -25.70 0.48
N GLY A 169 0.03 -25.69 -0.75
CA GLY A 169 1.01 -26.67 -1.21
C GLY A 169 2.30 -26.64 -0.41
N VAL A 170 2.81 -25.47 -0.07
CA VAL A 170 3.98 -25.29 0.78
C VAL A 170 3.73 -25.80 2.20
N GLU A 171 2.58 -25.47 2.77
CA GLU A 171 2.19 -25.91 4.11
C GLU A 171 2.10 -27.43 4.19
N LEU A 172 1.48 -28.09 3.22
CA LEU A 172 1.28 -29.52 3.20
C LEU A 172 2.54 -30.33 2.84
N PHE A 173 3.32 -29.87 1.86
CA PHE A 173 4.38 -30.66 1.21
C PHE A 173 5.78 -30.10 1.40
N GLY A 174 5.96 -28.96 2.01
CA GLY A 174 7.27 -28.30 2.19
C GLY A 174 8.31 -29.07 3.01
N HIS A 175 8.06 -30.32 3.42
CA HIS A 175 8.99 -31.17 4.19
C HIS A 175 9.91 -32.06 3.32
N ASN A 176 9.75 -32.15 2.00
CA ASN A 176 10.39 -33.14 1.18
C ASN A 176 11.57 -32.63 0.32
N SER A 177 12.46 -31.80 0.85
CA SER A 177 13.72 -31.46 0.14
C SER A 177 14.94 -31.70 1.00
N GLY A 178 14.96 -32.82 1.69
CA GLY A 178 16.09 -33.29 2.51
C GLY A 178 16.37 -34.77 2.30
N ILE A 179 16.58 -35.22 1.03
CA ILE A 179 17.15 -36.51 0.73
C ILE A 179 18.15 -36.33 -0.41
N GLY A 180 19.44 -36.50 -0.10
CA GLY A 180 20.52 -36.68 -1.08
C GLY A 180 21.78 -35.99 -0.70
#